data_3805de0f787f5c1d895a1de7b10281b5
#
_entry.id   3805de0f787f5c1d895a1de7b10281b5
#
_cell.length_a   1.000
_cell.length_b   1.000
_cell.length_c   1.000
_cell.angle_alpha   90.00
_cell.angle_beta   90.00
_cell.angle_gamma   90.00
#
_symmetry.space_group_name_H-M   'P 1'
#
loop_
_entity.id
_entity.type
_entity.pdbx_description
1 polymer ?
#
loop_
_entity_poly.entity_id
_entity_poly.type
_entity_poly.pdbx_seq_one_letter_code
_entity_poly.pdbx_strand_id
1 'polypeptide(L)'
;MTTPIDCQGEIAIRAFEPGDEAGVLACHNRVFASGAHATAPRTPQLWRWKFLENPAQRVQQMLAVHRDQGVVGVYASLPVAITLGGRRTFATQAVDHCVRPEWLRHGGEPGLFARLGQAFLERWLGTNDDQAPLIYGLPGVGWRSGSRHLGWQIARDWDVTFRELAPGAAVRPCPASLCVTTVGRFGADVDQLFAQLEPELGVTTVRDHRYLNWRYADHWERRYVLYECRERHSGALRAIAVYGVGDLLRPHTSYVVDWLVGPDDHEAMTCLLAAAESRAMEDGTGMVCSVWNHMDPRFLRMQEHGYRVRGTPWFVAILSAVYDTIYFRDRWFFTLGDCDLV
;
A
#
# COMPACT_ATOMS: atom_id res chain seq x y z
N MET A 1 12.71 -26.96 1.39
CA MET A 1 12.57 -28.08 0.43
C MET A 1 11.46 -27.71 -0.53
N THR A 2 11.80 -27.49 -1.78
CA THR A 2 10.84 -27.18 -2.85
C THR A 2 10.22 -28.50 -3.31
N THR A 3 8.92 -28.67 -3.12
CA THR A 3 8.19 -29.79 -3.71
C THR A 3 7.82 -29.41 -5.14
N PRO A 4 8.36 -30.07 -6.16
CA PRO A 4 7.88 -29.88 -7.53
C PRO A 4 6.51 -30.53 -7.62
N ILE A 5 5.50 -29.75 -7.93
CA ILE A 5 4.14 -30.25 -8.09
C ILE A 5 3.69 -30.01 -9.50
N ASP A 6 3.92 -30.98 -10.36
CA ASP A 6 3.06 -31.16 -11.52
C ASP A 6 3.01 -32.63 -11.94
N CYS A 7 1.79 -33.14 -12.11
CA CYS A 7 1.54 -34.52 -12.60
C CYS A 7 1.99 -34.73 -14.06
N GLN A 8 2.39 -33.64 -14.78
CA GLN A 8 2.86 -33.71 -16.16
C GLN A 8 4.34 -33.31 -16.32
N GLY A 9 5.04 -32.92 -15.24
CA GLY A 9 6.48 -32.63 -15.27
C GLY A 9 6.90 -31.39 -16.07
N GLU A 10 5.96 -30.49 -16.43
CA GLU A 10 6.22 -29.34 -17.29
C GLU A 10 6.40 -28.04 -16.52
N ILE A 11 5.74 -27.88 -15.36
CA ILE A 11 5.77 -26.67 -14.53
C ILE A 11 6.30 -26.99 -13.14
N ALA A 12 7.33 -26.26 -12.72
CA ALA A 12 7.79 -26.20 -11.35
C ALA A 12 7.20 -24.97 -10.64
N ILE A 13 6.63 -25.18 -9.44
CA ILE A 13 6.25 -24.08 -8.54
C ILE A 13 7.35 -23.95 -7.49
N ARG A 14 7.99 -22.78 -7.44
CA ARG A 14 9.09 -22.51 -6.51
C ARG A 14 9.14 -21.03 -6.11
N ALA A 15 9.85 -20.74 -5.03
CA ALA A 15 10.16 -19.36 -4.67
C ALA A 15 11.10 -18.71 -5.73
N PHE A 16 11.04 -17.39 -5.79
CA PHE A 16 11.97 -16.56 -6.56
C PHE A 16 13.42 -16.82 -6.16
N GLU A 17 14.29 -16.86 -7.14
CA GLU A 17 15.74 -16.94 -6.99
C GLU A 17 16.41 -15.80 -7.80
N PRO A 18 17.57 -15.27 -7.35
CA PRO A 18 18.33 -14.30 -8.14
C PRO A 18 18.58 -14.82 -9.56
N GLY A 19 18.24 -13.99 -10.55
CA GLY A 19 18.26 -14.35 -11.98
C GLY A 19 16.86 -14.53 -12.60
N ASP A 20 15.80 -14.63 -11.79
CA ASP A 20 14.42 -14.75 -12.28
C ASP A 20 13.81 -13.40 -12.71
N GLU A 21 14.46 -12.27 -12.39
CA GLU A 21 13.94 -10.91 -12.54
C GLU A 21 13.39 -10.64 -13.94
N ALA A 22 14.18 -10.99 -14.96
CA ALA A 22 13.79 -10.79 -16.35
C ALA A 22 12.57 -11.62 -16.74
N GLY A 23 12.49 -12.87 -16.26
CA GLY A 23 11.36 -13.77 -16.47
C GLY A 23 10.09 -13.30 -15.79
N VAL A 24 10.19 -12.84 -14.54
CA VAL A 24 9.08 -12.27 -13.77
C VAL A 24 8.55 -11.02 -14.48
N LEU A 25 9.42 -10.11 -14.86
CA LEU A 25 9.06 -8.87 -15.53
C LEU A 25 8.40 -9.13 -16.89
N ALA A 26 8.95 -10.06 -17.69
CA ALA A 26 8.39 -10.46 -18.97
C ALA A 26 6.99 -11.09 -18.81
N CYS A 27 6.79 -11.95 -17.81
CA CYS A 27 5.48 -12.53 -17.50
C CYS A 27 4.47 -11.45 -17.13
N HIS A 28 4.81 -10.56 -16.19
CA HIS A 28 3.97 -9.44 -15.79
C HIS A 28 3.58 -8.55 -16.99
N ASN A 29 4.56 -8.07 -17.73
CA ASN A 29 4.32 -7.18 -18.85
C ASN A 29 3.48 -7.82 -19.94
N ARG A 30 3.65 -9.13 -20.20
CA ARG A 30 2.81 -9.86 -21.15
C ARG A 30 1.35 -9.93 -20.71
N VAL A 31 1.09 -10.20 -19.42
CA VAL A 31 -0.27 -10.34 -18.89
C VAL A 31 -0.99 -9.00 -18.87
N PHE A 32 -0.31 -7.92 -18.50
CA PHE A 32 -0.91 -6.58 -18.36
C PHE A 32 -0.71 -5.67 -19.60
N ALA A 33 -0.22 -6.22 -20.72
CA ALA A 33 -0.06 -5.46 -21.96
C ALA A 33 -1.39 -5.07 -22.63
N SER A 34 -2.48 -5.79 -22.33
CA SER A 34 -3.77 -5.61 -23.00
C SER A 34 -4.94 -5.96 -22.07
N GLY A 35 -6.14 -5.52 -22.44
CA GLY A 35 -7.37 -5.79 -21.70
C GLY A 35 -7.84 -4.61 -20.85
N ALA A 36 -8.88 -4.83 -20.06
CA ALA A 36 -9.54 -3.80 -19.24
C ALA A 36 -8.64 -3.22 -18.11
N HIS A 37 -7.54 -3.89 -17.81
CA HIS A 37 -6.56 -3.50 -16.79
C HIS A 37 -5.16 -3.30 -17.38
N ALA A 38 -5.10 -2.94 -18.68
CA ALA A 38 -3.83 -2.65 -19.33
C ALA A 38 -3.09 -1.53 -18.59
N THR A 39 -1.83 -1.79 -18.29
CA THR A 39 -0.92 -0.82 -17.65
C THR A 39 0.30 -0.60 -18.55
N ALA A 40 0.98 0.52 -18.35
CA ALA A 40 2.29 0.70 -18.97
C ALA A 40 3.24 -0.45 -18.57
N PRO A 41 4.10 -0.91 -19.48
CA PRO A 41 5.08 -1.94 -19.15
C PRO A 41 5.94 -1.51 -17.96
N ARG A 42 6.10 -2.39 -16.99
CA ARG A 42 7.02 -2.15 -15.88
C ARG A 42 8.45 -2.19 -16.32
N THR A 43 9.23 -1.23 -15.83
CA THR A 43 10.66 -1.16 -16.06
C THR A 43 11.44 -2.01 -15.06
N PRO A 44 12.65 -2.48 -15.39
CA PRO A 44 13.54 -3.13 -14.44
C PRO A 44 13.82 -2.27 -13.20
N GLN A 45 13.91 -0.95 -13.35
CA GLN A 45 14.15 -0.01 -12.28
C GLN A 45 12.98 0.02 -11.28
N LEU A 46 11.72 0.10 -11.77
CA LEU A 46 10.53 0.05 -10.92
C LEU A 46 10.46 -1.28 -10.15
N TRP A 47 10.75 -2.39 -10.84
CA TRP A 47 10.75 -3.71 -10.22
C TRP A 47 11.82 -3.82 -9.11
N ARG A 48 13.06 -3.35 -9.38
CA ARG A 48 14.15 -3.33 -8.39
C ARG A 48 13.79 -2.48 -7.18
N TRP A 49 13.31 -1.24 -7.40
CA TRP A 49 12.86 -0.36 -6.33
C TRP A 49 11.81 -1.06 -5.45
N LYS A 50 10.79 -1.68 -6.07
CA LYS A 50 9.67 -2.31 -5.36
C LYS A 50 10.11 -3.53 -4.55
N PHE A 51 10.90 -4.43 -5.12
CA PHE A 51 11.15 -5.75 -4.52
C PHE A 51 12.55 -5.93 -3.93
N LEU A 52 13.59 -5.28 -4.45
CA LEU A 52 14.96 -5.44 -3.96
C LEU A 52 15.41 -4.31 -3.03
N GLU A 53 14.95 -3.08 -3.28
CA GLU A 53 15.34 -1.89 -2.52
C GLU A 53 14.36 -1.58 -1.37
N ASN A 54 13.35 -2.41 -1.20
CA ASN A 54 12.40 -2.32 -0.08
C ASN A 54 13.12 -2.44 1.26
N PRO A 55 12.85 -1.53 2.22
CA PRO A 55 13.47 -1.55 3.55
C PRO A 55 13.31 -2.85 4.34
N ALA A 56 12.28 -3.65 4.05
CA ALA A 56 12.11 -4.96 4.65
C ALA A 56 13.16 -5.99 4.19
N GLN A 57 13.87 -5.71 3.07
CA GLN A 57 14.94 -6.55 2.48
C GLN A 57 14.53 -8.02 2.29
N ARG A 58 13.27 -8.25 1.91
CA ARG A 58 12.70 -9.57 1.68
C ARG A 58 12.03 -9.61 0.32
N VAL A 59 12.31 -10.66 -0.45
CA VAL A 59 11.60 -10.94 -1.71
C VAL A 59 10.68 -12.11 -1.47
N GLN A 60 9.38 -11.90 -1.59
CA GLN A 60 8.38 -12.93 -1.42
C GLN A 60 7.58 -13.07 -2.72
N GLN A 61 8.05 -13.92 -3.60
CA GLN A 61 7.41 -14.24 -4.87
C GLN A 61 7.43 -15.75 -5.09
N MET A 62 6.27 -16.32 -5.38
CA MET A 62 6.11 -17.71 -5.80
C MET A 62 5.94 -17.73 -7.31
N LEU A 63 6.74 -18.51 -8.00
CA LEU A 63 6.81 -18.58 -9.46
C LEU A 63 6.34 -19.93 -9.97
N ALA A 64 5.59 -19.91 -11.08
CA ALA A 64 5.37 -21.07 -11.92
C ALA A 64 6.34 -20.97 -13.11
N VAL A 65 7.26 -21.92 -13.19
CA VAL A 65 8.32 -21.94 -14.20
C VAL A 65 8.12 -23.14 -15.11
N HIS A 66 7.79 -22.88 -16.37
CA HIS A 66 7.70 -23.90 -17.40
C HIS A 66 9.10 -24.18 -17.98
N ARG A 67 9.45 -25.45 -18.19
CA ARG A 67 10.80 -25.86 -18.62
C ARG A 67 11.29 -25.17 -19.91
N ASP A 68 10.39 -24.93 -20.89
CA ASP A 68 10.76 -24.36 -22.20
C ASP A 68 10.33 -22.89 -22.37
N GLN A 69 9.38 -22.39 -21.55
CA GLN A 69 8.79 -21.05 -21.69
C GLN A 69 9.18 -20.09 -20.57
N GLY A 70 9.97 -20.55 -19.59
CA GLY A 70 10.35 -19.77 -18.42
C GLY A 70 9.18 -19.44 -17.51
N VAL A 71 9.16 -18.27 -16.89
CA VAL A 71 8.12 -17.84 -15.95
C VAL A 71 6.77 -17.66 -16.65
N VAL A 72 5.77 -18.44 -16.24
CA VAL A 72 4.40 -18.41 -16.78
C VAL A 72 3.37 -17.92 -15.78
N GLY A 73 3.75 -17.83 -14.49
CA GLY A 73 2.90 -17.29 -13.43
C GLY A 73 3.72 -16.73 -12.27
N VAL A 74 3.18 -15.72 -11.63
CA VAL A 74 3.79 -15.01 -10.49
C VAL A 74 2.72 -14.75 -9.44
N TYR A 75 3.01 -15.09 -8.21
CA TYR A 75 2.25 -14.68 -7.03
C TYR A 75 3.21 -13.92 -6.12
N ALA A 76 3.17 -12.59 -6.16
CA ALA A 76 4.13 -11.73 -5.52
C ALA A 76 3.53 -10.96 -4.36
N SER A 77 4.36 -10.53 -3.45
CA SER A 77 3.98 -9.63 -2.36
C SER A 77 5.09 -8.65 -2.02
N LEU A 78 4.69 -7.59 -1.36
CA LEU A 78 5.54 -6.52 -0.84
C LEU A 78 5.57 -6.62 0.68
N PRO A 79 6.62 -7.17 1.29
CA PRO A 79 6.79 -7.18 2.74
C PRO A 79 6.97 -5.77 3.28
N VAL A 80 6.28 -5.46 4.38
CA VAL A 80 6.39 -4.19 5.10
C VAL A 80 6.51 -4.45 6.59
N ALA A 81 7.34 -3.68 7.28
CA ALA A 81 7.38 -3.72 8.73
C ALA A 81 6.10 -3.10 9.30
N ILE A 82 5.48 -3.79 10.25
CA ILE A 82 4.26 -3.33 10.93
C ILE A 82 4.39 -3.45 12.44
N THR A 83 3.58 -2.68 13.15
CA THR A 83 3.23 -2.93 14.54
C THR A 83 1.89 -3.64 14.58
N LEU A 84 1.84 -4.77 15.26
CA LEU A 84 0.67 -5.63 15.40
C LEU A 84 0.58 -6.15 16.83
N GLY A 85 -0.50 -5.79 17.55
CA GLY A 85 -0.66 -6.17 18.95
C GLY A 85 0.47 -5.66 19.87
N GLY A 86 1.00 -4.46 19.58
CA GLY A 86 2.11 -3.85 20.31
C GLY A 86 3.50 -4.45 20.02
N ARG A 87 3.61 -5.33 19.02
CA ARG A 87 4.87 -5.94 18.61
C ARG A 87 5.23 -5.57 17.18
N ARG A 88 6.50 -5.30 16.93
CA ARG A 88 7.02 -5.14 15.57
C ARG A 88 7.21 -6.49 14.90
N THR A 89 6.66 -6.62 13.71
CA THR A 89 6.70 -7.81 12.86
C THR A 89 6.61 -7.38 11.39
N PHE A 90 6.25 -8.30 10.51
CA PHE A 90 5.99 -8.02 9.11
C PHE A 90 4.54 -8.29 8.76
N ALA A 91 3.98 -7.49 7.88
CA ALA A 91 2.87 -7.88 7.03
C ALA A 91 3.38 -7.98 5.59
N THR A 92 2.59 -8.58 4.73
CA THR A 92 2.94 -8.60 3.32
C THR A 92 1.74 -8.19 2.48
N GLN A 93 1.93 -7.18 1.64
CA GLN A 93 0.92 -6.74 0.71
C GLN A 93 0.94 -7.63 -0.53
N ALA A 94 -0.16 -8.30 -0.83
CA ALA A 94 -0.34 -9.05 -2.05
C ALA A 94 -0.40 -8.11 -3.26
N VAL A 95 0.56 -8.25 -4.18
CA VAL A 95 0.72 -7.37 -5.35
C VAL A 95 1.15 -8.16 -6.56
N ASP A 96 0.89 -7.63 -7.76
CA ASP A 96 1.47 -8.13 -9.02
C ASP A 96 1.20 -9.61 -9.32
N HIS A 97 0.08 -10.11 -8.86
CA HIS A 97 -0.33 -11.48 -9.16
C HIS A 97 -0.71 -11.62 -10.63
N CYS A 98 -0.10 -12.55 -11.32
CA CYS A 98 -0.45 -12.83 -12.70
C CYS A 98 -0.14 -14.29 -13.09
N VAL A 99 -0.94 -14.82 -14.00
CA VAL A 99 -0.68 -16.07 -14.73
C VAL A 99 -0.99 -15.81 -16.18
N ARG A 100 -0.12 -16.22 -17.08
CA ARG A 100 -0.39 -16.09 -18.52
C ARG A 100 -1.72 -16.77 -18.85
N PRO A 101 -2.62 -16.17 -19.64
CA PRO A 101 -3.98 -16.65 -19.87
C PRO A 101 -4.06 -18.10 -20.32
N GLU A 102 -3.13 -18.53 -21.15
CA GLU A 102 -3.03 -19.90 -21.67
C GLU A 102 -2.75 -20.94 -20.59
N TRP A 103 -2.23 -20.52 -19.43
CA TRP A 103 -1.86 -21.39 -18.31
C TRP A 103 -2.84 -21.35 -17.12
N LEU A 104 -3.85 -20.49 -17.13
CA LEU A 104 -4.77 -20.32 -16.00
C LEU A 104 -5.45 -21.62 -15.56
N ARG A 105 -5.83 -22.46 -16.52
CA ARG A 105 -6.52 -23.75 -16.28
C ARG A 105 -5.60 -24.96 -16.29
N HIS A 106 -4.30 -24.73 -16.40
CA HIS A 106 -3.33 -25.83 -16.44
C HIS A 106 -3.35 -26.63 -15.13
N GLY A 107 -3.35 -27.95 -15.26
CA GLY A 107 -3.37 -28.89 -14.12
C GLY A 107 -4.76 -29.12 -13.50
N GLY A 108 -5.84 -28.62 -14.13
CA GLY A 108 -7.23 -28.87 -13.67
C GLY A 108 -7.68 -27.96 -12.54
N GLU A 109 -8.51 -28.48 -11.65
CA GLU A 109 -8.99 -27.76 -10.45
C GLU A 109 -8.20 -28.24 -9.21
N PRO A 110 -7.64 -27.31 -8.39
CA PRO A 110 -7.60 -25.85 -8.61
C PRO A 110 -6.58 -25.49 -9.70
N GLY A 111 -6.91 -24.41 -10.49
CA GLY A 111 -6.05 -23.92 -11.55
C GLY A 111 -4.70 -23.38 -11.05
N LEU A 112 -3.79 -23.07 -11.98
CA LEU A 112 -2.40 -22.68 -11.65
C LEU A 112 -2.32 -21.47 -10.71
N PHE A 113 -3.20 -20.48 -10.85
CA PHE A 113 -3.24 -19.31 -9.96
C PHE A 113 -3.50 -19.69 -8.49
N ALA A 114 -4.47 -20.57 -8.24
CA ALA A 114 -4.77 -21.01 -6.88
C ALA A 114 -3.63 -21.87 -6.29
N ARG A 115 -3.01 -22.74 -7.11
CA ARG A 115 -1.84 -23.53 -6.68
C ARG A 115 -0.64 -22.66 -6.31
N LEU A 116 -0.37 -21.61 -7.09
CA LEU A 116 0.65 -20.60 -6.76
C LEU A 116 0.34 -19.89 -5.44
N GLY A 117 -0.91 -19.46 -5.27
CA GLY A 117 -1.36 -18.81 -4.04
C GLY A 117 -1.24 -19.73 -2.83
N GLN A 118 -1.63 -21.01 -2.96
CA GLN A 118 -1.50 -21.98 -1.89
C GLN A 118 -0.04 -22.19 -1.50
N ALA A 119 0.85 -22.42 -2.46
CA ALA A 119 2.28 -22.57 -2.19
C ALA A 119 2.89 -21.31 -1.56
N PHE A 120 2.42 -20.13 -1.96
CA PHE A 120 2.80 -18.86 -1.35
C PHE A 120 2.38 -18.79 0.13
N LEU A 121 1.12 -19.13 0.44
CA LEU A 121 0.59 -19.11 1.80
C LEU A 121 1.28 -20.12 2.71
N GLU A 122 1.49 -21.35 2.23
CA GLU A 122 2.23 -22.39 2.96
C GLU A 122 3.64 -21.95 3.34
N ARG A 123 4.29 -21.13 2.48
CA ARG A 123 5.65 -20.67 2.70
C ARG A 123 5.72 -19.45 3.62
N TRP A 124 4.80 -18.47 3.48
CA TRP A 124 4.97 -17.15 4.08
C TRP A 124 3.84 -16.68 5.01
N LEU A 125 2.70 -17.36 5.10
CA LEU A 125 1.68 -17.04 6.10
C LEU A 125 1.97 -17.80 7.39
N GLY A 126 2.13 -17.10 8.51
CA GLY A 126 2.36 -17.71 9.82
C GLY A 126 3.03 -16.75 10.79
N THR A 127 3.56 -17.31 11.88
CA THR A 127 4.14 -16.56 13.00
C THR A 127 5.63 -16.81 13.22
N ASN A 128 6.28 -17.56 12.34
CA ASN A 128 7.73 -17.77 12.39
C ASN A 128 8.48 -16.54 11.87
N ASP A 129 9.77 -16.44 12.13
CA ASP A 129 10.59 -15.26 11.82
C ASP A 129 10.65 -14.90 10.33
N ASP A 130 10.47 -15.85 9.43
CA ASP A 130 10.46 -15.67 7.98
C ASP A 130 9.03 -15.59 7.39
N GLN A 131 8.00 -15.67 8.23
CA GLN A 131 6.59 -15.61 7.87
C GLN A 131 5.96 -14.30 8.29
N ALA A 132 4.84 -13.95 7.66
CA ALA A 132 4.02 -12.79 7.98
C ALA A 132 2.72 -13.25 8.65
N PRO A 133 2.38 -12.75 9.85
CA PRO A 133 1.11 -13.06 10.50
C PRO A 133 -0.10 -12.43 9.79
N LEU A 134 0.15 -11.50 8.89
CA LEU A 134 -0.86 -10.79 8.10
C LEU A 134 -0.43 -10.70 6.64
N ILE A 135 -1.29 -11.19 5.74
CA ILE A 135 -1.22 -10.92 4.32
C ILE A 135 -2.46 -10.11 3.95
N TYR A 136 -2.29 -9.02 3.22
CA TYR A 136 -3.39 -8.17 2.81
C TYR A 136 -3.26 -7.73 1.35
N GLY A 137 -4.36 -7.31 0.77
CA GLY A 137 -4.36 -6.79 -0.60
C GLY A 137 -5.63 -6.00 -0.90
N LEU A 138 -5.56 -5.25 -2.00
CA LEU A 138 -6.68 -4.55 -2.58
C LEU A 138 -7.02 -5.24 -3.91
N PRO A 139 -7.89 -6.25 -3.85
CA PRO A 139 -8.14 -7.07 -5.03
C PRO A 139 -8.96 -6.34 -6.07
N GLY A 140 -8.62 -6.58 -7.33
CA GLY A 140 -9.36 -6.09 -8.48
C GLY A 140 -10.61 -6.91 -8.82
N VAL A 141 -11.24 -6.56 -9.92
CA VAL A 141 -12.42 -7.27 -10.46
C VAL A 141 -12.06 -8.74 -10.74
N GLY A 142 -12.92 -9.66 -10.33
CA GLY A 142 -12.71 -11.11 -10.52
C GLY A 142 -12.05 -11.82 -9.33
N TRP A 143 -11.57 -11.10 -8.32
CA TRP A 143 -10.95 -11.67 -7.12
C TRP A 143 -11.80 -12.73 -6.44
N ARG A 144 -13.12 -12.54 -6.37
CA ARG A 144 -14.05 -13.45 -5.66
C ARG A 144 -14.03 -14.90 -6.15
N SER A 145 -13.70 -15.13 -7.42
CA SER A 145 -13.64 -16.49 -7.97
C SER A 145 -12.33 -17.22 -7.61
N GLY A 146 -11.20 -16.50 -7.57
CA GLY A 146 -9.89 -17.09 -7.24
C GLY A 146 -9.61 -17.20 -5.75
N SER A 147 -10.19 -16.32 -4.93
CA SER A 147 -9.91 -16.24 -3.49
C SER A 147 -10.61 -17.30 -2.64
N ARG A 148 -11.69 -17.90 -3.12
CA ARG A 148 -12.45 -18.92 -2.37
C ARG A 148 -11.60 -20.09 -1.92
N HIS A 149 -10.64 -20.52 -2.75
CA HIS A 149 -9.74 -21.64 -2.46
C HIS A 149 -8.60 -21.26 -1.51
N LEU A 150 -8.36 -19.96 -1.28
CA LEU A 150 -7.24 -19.47 -0.49
C LEU A 150 -7.65 -18.92 0.88
N GLY A 151 -8.95 -18.86 1.18
CA GLY A 151 -9.46 -18.44 2.49
C GLY A 151 -9.44 -16.92 2.75
N TRP A 152 -9.26 -16.09 1.72
CA TRP A 152 -9.30 -14.64 1.85
C TRP A 152 -10.61 -14.12 2.43
N GLN A 153 -10.53 -13.16 3.34
CA GLN A 153 -11.66 -12.52 3.98
C GLN A 153 -11.63 -11.02 3.76
N ILE A 154 -12.80 -10.40 3.58
CA ILE A 154 -12.92 -8.94 3.46
C ILE A 154 -12.85 -8.35 4.87
N ALA A 155 -11.85 -7.52 5.14
CA ALA A 155 -11.72 -6.82 6.39
C ALA A 155 -12.60 -5.56 6.42
N ARG A 156 -12.64 -4.80 5.31
CA ARG A 156 -13.41 -3.55 5.22
C ARG A 156 -13.57 -3.08 3.78
N ASP A 157 -14.66 -2.36 3.53
CA ASP A 157 -14.80 -1.52 2.35
C ASP A 157 -13.89 -0.28 2.46
N TRP A 158 -13.56 0.29 1.32
CA TRP A 158 -12.62 1.39 1.25
C TRP A 158 -13.32 2.68 0.85
N ASP A 159 -13.75 3.45 1.85
CA ASP A 159 -14.33 4.76 1.64
C ASP A 159 -13.25 5.84 1.58
N VAL A 160 -13.47 6.83 0.75
CA VAL A 160 -12.58 7.97 0.57
C VAL A 160 -13.23 9.22 1.15
N THR A 161 -12.49 9.94 1.98
CA THR A 161 -12.85 11.31 2.35
C THR A 161 -12.38 12.26 1.26
N PHE A 162 -13.22 13.20 0.84
CA PHE A 162 -12.88 14.15 -0.22
C PHE A 162 -13.48 15.52 0.03
N ARG A 163 -12.79 16.54 -0.45
CA ARG A 163 -13.26 17.91 -0.49
C ARG A 163 -13.05 18.50 -1.86
N GLU A 164 -14.12 19.05 -2.44
CA GLU A 164 -14.05 19.87 -3.65
C GLU A 164 -13.64 21.29 -3.29
N LEU A 165 -12.74 21.85 -4.07
CA LEU A 165 -12.19 23.17 -3.87
C LEU A 165 -12.69 24.09 -5.01
N ALA A 166 -13.45 25.11 -4.65
CA ALA A 166 -13.84 26.13 -5.62
C ALA A 166 -12.62 27.00 -6.00
N PRO A 167 -12.54 27.49 -7.23
CA PRO A 167 -11.54 28.48 -7.60
C PRO A 167 -11.59 29.68 -6.66
N GLY A 168 -10.45 30.05 -6.08
CA GLY A 168 -10.36 31.16 -5.12
C GLY A 168 -10.91 30.86 -3.73
N ALA A 169 -11.15 29.59 -3.39
CA ALA A 169 -11.53 29.20 -2.04
C ALA A 169 -10.49 29.73 -1.03
N ALA A 170 -10.98 30.26 0.10
CA ALA A 170 -10.08 30.74 1.15
C ALA A 170 -9.26 29.59 1.72
N VAL A 171 -7.97 29.80 1.86
CA VAL A 171 -7.05 28.88 2.53
C VAL A 171 -7.38 28.86 4.02
N ARG A 172 -7.35 27.67 4.62
CA ARG A 172 -7.54 27.52 6.07
C ARG A 172 -6.46 28.27 6.84
N PRO A 173 -6.80 28.97 7.92
CA PRO A 173 -5.78 29.57 8.77
C PRO A 173 -4.97 28.47 9.47
N CYS A 174 -3.66 28.62 9.43
CA CYS A 174 -2.74 27.83 10.25
C CYS A 174 -2.34 28.69 11.47
N PRO A 175 -2.36 28.16 12.70
CA PRO A 175 -1.89 28.86 13.87
C PRO A 175 -0.48 29.42 13.68
N ALA A 176 -0.24 30.65 14.18
CA ALA A 176 1.06 31.31 14.04
C ALA A 176 2.21 30.55 14.74
N SER A 177 1.88 29.69 15.70
CA SER A 177 2.82 28.80 16.42
C SER A 177 3.39 27.69 15.54
N LEU A 178 2.70 27.33 14.44
CA LEU A 178 3.09 26.26 13.55
C LEU A 178 3.54 26.78 12.18
N CYS A 179 4.33 25.98 11.49
CA CYS A 179 4.65 26.18 10.08
C CYS A 179 4.68 24.85 9.34
N VAL A 180 4.21 24.86 8.10
CA VAL A 180 4.33 23.73 7.18
C VAL A 180 5.37 24.09 6.13
N THR A 181 6.32 23.18 5.94
CA THR A 181 7.36 23.29 4.91
C THR A 181 7.41 22.04 4.05
N THR A 182 7.84 22.21 2.81
CA THR A 182 8.16 21.07 1.94
C THR A 182 9.59 20.64 2.14
N VAL A 183 9.82 19.32 2.16
CA VAL A 183 11.16 18.75 2.26
C VAL A 183 11.42 17.78 1.10
N GLY A 184 12.67 17.61 0.73
CA GLY A 184 13.04 16.62 -0.29
C GLY A 184 13.07 15.19 0.26
N ARG A 185 13.35 15.06 1.55
CA ARG A 185 13.41 13.79 2.29
C ARG A 185 13.08 14.03 3.76
N PHE A 186 12.47 13.04 4.40
CA PHE A 186 12.23 13.08 5.84
C PHE A 186 13.53 12.79 6.62
N GLY A 187 13.72 13.52 7.71
CA GLY A 187 14.83 13.31 8.64
C GLY A 187 14.52 12.23 9.70
N ALA A 188 15.53 11.90 10.51
CA ALA A 188 15.40 10.90 11.57
C ALA A 188 14.48 11.34 12.74
N ASP A 189 14.10 12.60 12.82
CA ASP A 189 13.12 13.09 13.81
C ASP A 189 11.70 12.56 13.54
N VAL A 190 11.40 12.11 12.31
CA VAL A 190 10.17 11.37 12.01
C VAL A 190 10.10 10.04 12.78
N ASP A 191 11.23 9.39 13.03
CA ASP A 191 11.27 8.15 13.81
C ASP A 191 10.82 8.39 15.26
N GLN A 192 11.20 9.55 15.82
CA GLN A 192 10.76 9.94 17.16
C GLN A 192 9.27 10.26 17.20
N LEU A 193 8.77 10.98 16.18
CA LEU A 193 7.34 11.25 16.03
C LEU A 193 6.55 9.94 15.89
N PHE A 194 7.01 9.02 15.05
CA PHE A 194 6.36 7.71 14.89
C PHE A 194 6.35 6.94 16.21
N ALA A 195 7.49 6.87 16.92
CA ALA A 195 7.58 6.15 18.20
C ALA A 195 6.64 6.73 19.29
N GLN A 196 6.40 8.04 19.26
CA GLN A 196 5.44 8.68 20.17
C GLN A 196 4.00 8.32 19.84
N LEU A 197 3.65 8.22 18.55
CA LEU A 197 2.29 7.95 18.09
C LEU A 197 1.97 6.46 17.99
N GLU A 198 2.97 5.62 17.78
CA GLU A 198 2.83 4.17 17.53
C GLU A 198 1.89 3.46 18.53
N PRO A 199 1.93 3.73 19.84
CA PRO A 199 1.03 3.08 20.80
C PRO A 199 -0.47 3.33 20.55
N GLU A 200 -0.81 4.45 19.91
CA GLU A 200 -2.17 4.87 19.62
C GLU A 200 -2.68 4.40 18.24
N LEU A 201 -1.77 3.97 17.37
CA LEU A 201 -2.11 3.63 15.98
C LEU A 201 -2.63 2.18 15.81
N GLY A 202 -2.56 1.35 16.85
CA GLY A 202 -3.07 -0.03 16.81
C GLY A 202 -2.26 -0.93 15.87
N VAL A 203 -2.86 -1.33 14.75
CA VAL A 203 -2.12 -1.98 13.64
C VAL A 203 -1.66 -0.90 12.69
N THR A 204 -0.38 -0.84 12.40
CA THR A 204 0.16 0.21 11.51
C THR A 204 1.44 -0.23 10.82
N THR A 205 1.64 0.21 9.59
CA THR A 205 2.94 0.16 8.93
C THR A 205 3.94 1.02 9.71
N VAL A 206 5.16 0.54 9.89
CA VAL A 206 6.23 1.32 10.54
C VAL A 206 6.63 2.46 9.61
N ARG A 207 6.25 3.68 10.00
CA ARG A 207 6.47 4.90 9.23
C ARG A 207 7.74 5.62 9.69
N ASP A 208 8.88 4.90 9.69
CA ASP A 208 10.17 5.50 9.93
C ASP A 208 10.69 6.26 8.69
N HIS A 209 11.74 7.08 8.87
CA HIS A 209 12.30 7.86 7.77
C HIS A 209 12.80 6.99 6.62
N ARG A 210 13.25 5.75 6.86
CA ARG A 210 13.74 4.82 5.83
C ARG A 210 12.61 4.35 4.94
N TYR A 211 11.50 3.89 5.57
CA TYR A 211 10.31 3.47 4.83
C TYR A 211 9.69 4.62 4.04
N LEU A 212 9.49 5.78 4.69
CA LEU A 212 8.88 6.94 4.05
C LEU A 212 9.72 7.49 2.90
N ASN A 213 11.04 7.53 3.05
CA ASN A 213 11.92 7.99 1.97
C ASN A 213 11.96 7.00 0.81
N TRP A 214 12.09 5.70 1.08
CA TRP A 214 11.99 4.69 0.03
C TRP A 214 10.65 4.79 -0.71
N ARG A 215 9.56 4.88 0.03
CA ARG A 215 8.20 4.84 -0.52
C ARG A 215 7.86 6.09 -1.34
N TYR A 216 8.35 7.27 -0.95
CA TYR A 216 7.91 8.54 -1.50
C TYR A 216 9.02 9.39 -2.11
N ALA A 217 10.15 9.57 -1.45
CA ALA A 217 11.25 10.38 -1.96
C ALA A 217 12.00 9.68 -3.11
N ASP A 218 12.20 8.36 -2.99
CA ASP A 218 12.94 7.54 -3.93
C ASP A 218 12.03 6.79 -4.93
N HIS A 219 10.72 7.10 -4.94
CA HIS A 219 9.79 6.43 -5.85
C HIS A 219 10.17 6.68 -7.30
N TRP A 220 10.32 5.62 -8.08
CA TRP A 220 10.85 5.68 -9.43
C TRP A 220 10.01 6.52 -10.40
N GLU A 221 8.71 6.35 -10.40
CA GLU A 221 7.81 6.96 -11.40
C GLU A 221 7.03 8.15 -10.86
N ARG A 222 6.65 8.14 -9.59
CA ARG A 222 5.74 9.13 -9.02
C ARG A 222 6.51 10.23 -8.32
N ARG A 223 5.94 11.42 -8.36
CA ARG A 223 6.45 12.57 -7.63
C ARG A 223 5.47 12.94 -6.54
N TYR A 224 5.96 12.89 -5.32
CA TYR A 224 5.21 13.28 -4.14
C TYR A 224 5.76 14.58 -3.58
N VAL A 225 4.89 15.34 -2.89
CA VAL A 225 5.30 16.48 -2.08
C VAL A 225 5.27 16.04 -0.62
N LEU A 226 6.41 16.17 0.05
CA LEU A 226 6.57 15.78 1.43
C LEU A 226 6.41 17.01 2.30
N TYR A 227 5.46 16.99 3.24
CA TYR A 227 5.20 18.09 4.16
C TYR A 227 5.63 17.73 5.58
N GLU A 228 6.28 18.68 6.24
CA GLU A 228 6.54 18.68 7.67
C GLU A 228 5.80 19.85 8.32
N CYS A 229 5.05 19.58 9.39
CA CYS A 229 4.46 20.56 10.26
C CYS A 229 5.30 20.66 11.53
N ARG A 230 5.88 21.83 11.78
CA ARG A 230 6.80 22.07 12.89
C ARG A 230 6.34 23.22 13.78
N GLU A 231 6.67 23.14 15.05
CA GLU A 231 6.58 24.29 15.93
C GLU A 231 7.57 25.38 15.50
N ARG A 232 7.07 26.58 15.29
CA ARG A 232 7.89 27.67 14.76
C ARG A 232 9.00 28.10 15.73
N HIS A 233 8.77 28.00 17.02
CA HIS A 233 9.71 28.45 18.03
C HIS A 233 10.80 27.39 18.33
N SER A 234 10.40 26.18 18.58
CA SER A 234 11.30 25.06 18.94
C SER A 234 11.88 24.32 17.77
N GLY A 235 11.22 24.38 16.59
CA GLY A 235 11.53 23.53 15.45
C GLY A 235 11.05 22.09 15.60
N ALA A 236 10.37 21.73 16.68
CA ALA A 236 9.93 20.38 16.94
C ALA A 236 8.94 19.90 15.86
N LEU A 237 9.14 18.70 15.35
CA LEU A 237 8.26 18.06 14.39
C LEU A 237 6.97 17.61 15.08
N ARG A 238 5.82 18.07 14.61
CA ARG A 238 4.49 17.77 15.13
C ARG A 238 3.74 16.76 14.28
N ALA A 239 3.91 16.86 12.96
CA ALA A 239 3.20 16.00 12.03
C ALA A 239 3.89 16.01 10.66
N ILE A 240 3.58 14.98 9.86
CA ILE A 240 3.93 14.93 8.43
C ILE A 240 2.71 14.55 7.59
N ALA A 241 2.76 14.93 6.31
CA ALA A 241 1.85 14.43 5.28
C ALA A 241 2.58 14.26 3.96
N VAL A 242 2.09 13.33 3.15
CA VAL A 242 2.57 13.09 1.79
C VAL A 242 1.44 13.39 0.83
N TYR A 243 1.69 14.31 -0.09
CA TYR A 243 0.73 14.72 -1.12
C TYR A 243 1.12 14.17 -2.48
N GLY A 244 0.13 13.78 -3.26
CA GLY A 244 0.30 13.33 -4.64
C GLY A 244 -0.87 13.73 -5.54
N VAL A 245 -0.67 13.56 -6.84
CA VAL A 245 -1.70 13.75 -7.88
C VAL A 245 -1.76 12.49 -8.74
N GLY A 246 -2.96 12.04 -9.04
CA GLY A 246 -3.19 10.88 -9.90
C GLY A 246 -4.68 10.62 -10.11
N ASP A 247 -4.98 9.42 -10.61
CA ASP A 247 -6.36 9.01 -10.92
C ASP A 247 -6.92 8.16 -9.78
N LEU A 248 -7.70 8.76 -8.88
CA LEU A 248 -8.31 8.03 -7.76
C LEU A 248 -9.84 7.98 -7.88
N LEU A 249 -10.56 9.05 -7.51
CA LEU A 249 -12.02 9.14 -7.66
C LEU A 249 -12.44 9.61 -9.05
N ARG A 250 -11.59 10.37 -9.68
CA ARG A 250 -11.67 10.88 -11.04
C ARG A 250 -10.25 11.10 -11.57
N PRO A 251 -10.07 11.27 -12.88
CA PRO A 251 -8.79 11.66 -13.45
C PRO A 251 -8.28 12.96 -12.82
N HIS A 252 -6.96 13.06 -12.65
CA HIS A 252 -6.25 14.24 -12.15
C HIS A 252 -6.82 14.74 -10.80
N THR A 253 -6.75 13.90 -9.78
CA THR A 253 -7.20 14.20 -8.42
C THR A 253 -5.99 14.33 -7.49
N SER A 254 -6.01 15.33 -6.61
CA SER A 254 -5.06 15.40 -5.50
C SER A 254 -5.47 14.50 -4.37
N TYR A 255 -4.48 13.91 -3.71
CA TYR A 255 -4.72 13.12 -2.52
C TYR A 255 -3.61 13.29 -1.50
N VAL A 256 -3.96 13.19 -0.23
CA VAL A 256 -2.98 12.97 0.82
C VAL A 256 -2.81 11.46 0.96
N VAL A 257 -1.63 11.02 0.55
CA VAL A 257 -1.28 9.59 0.45
C VAL A 257 -1.06 9.01 1.83
N ASP A 258 -0.30 9.73 2.65
CA ASP A 258 0.10 9.26 3.95
C ASP A 258 0.19 10.40 4.96
N TRP A 259 0.00 10.06 6.22
CA TRP A 259 -0.03 10.98 7.33
C TRP A 259 0.67 10.38 8.54
N LEU A 260 1.25 11.24 9.34
CA LEU A 260 1.63 10.92 10.70
C LEU A 260 1.32 12.15 11.55
N VAL A 261 0.18 12.12 12.22
CA VAL A 261 -0.35 13.22 13.04
C VAL A 261 -1.06 12.62 14.25
N GLY A 262 -0.86 13.20 15.42
CA GLY A 262 -1.55 12.77 16.64
C GLY A 262 -3.08 12.88 16.50
N PRO A 263 -3.86 11.96 17.12
CA PRO A 263 -5.32 11.97 17.02
C PRO A 263 -5.92 13.27 17.60
N ASP A 264 -5.25 13.88 18.59
CA ASP A 264 -5.67 15.11 19.25
C ASP A 264 -4.93 16.36 18.72
N ASP A 265 -3.98 16.20 17.81
CA ASP A 265 -3.25 17.34 17.24
C ASP A 265 -4.02 18.01 16.07
N HIS A 266 -5.13 18.65 16.43
CA HIS A 266 -6.03 19.30 15.48
C HIS A 266 -5.38 20.47 14.75
N GLU A 267 -4.47 21.18 15.40
CA GLU A 267 -3.76 22.30 14.82
C GLU A 267 -2.82 21.85 13.71
N ALA A 268 -1.99 20.86 13.98
CA ALA A 268 -1.08 20.33 12.96
C ALA A 268 -1.85 19.69 11.78
N MET A 269 -2.95 18.95 12.07
CA MET A 269 -3.81 18.42 11.01
C MET A 269 -4.41 19.53 10.14
N THR A 270 -4.90 20.61 10.76
CA THR A 270 -5.45 21.77 10.02
C THR A 270 -4.40 22.41 9.12
N CYS A 271 -3.17 22.58 9.61
CA CYS A 271 -2.07 23.15 8.83
C CYS A 271 -1.69 22.25 7.64
N LEU A 272 -1.62 20.94 7.82
CA LEU A 272 -1.32 20.01 6.73
C LEU A 272 -2.44 19.98 5.69
N LEU A 273 -3.72 20.04 6.11
CA LEU A 273 -4.85 20.17 5.19
C LEU A 273 -4.79 21.48 4.40
N ALA A 274 -4.46 22.60 5.07
CA ALA A 274 -4.30 23.89 4.41
C ALA A 274 -3.22 23.83 3.32
N ALA A 275 -2.08 23.22 3.61
CA ALA A 275 -0.99 23.04 2.64
C ALA A 275 -1.42 22.16 1.45
N ALA A 276 -2.08 21.02 1.71
CA ALA A 276 -2.56 20.12 0.67
C ALA A 276 -3.65 20.77 -0.21
N GLU A 277 -4.58 21.51 0.39
CA GLU A 277 -5.64 22.23 -0.33
C GLU A 277 -5.07 23.39 -1.18
N SER A 278 -4.11 24.15 -0.65
CA SER A 278 -3.41 25.18 -1.40
C SER A 278 -2.69 24.60 -2.61
N ARG A 279 -1.98 23.53 -2.41
CA ARG A 279 -1.27 22.82 -3.47
C ARG A 279 -2.23 22.25 -4.53
N ALA A 280 -3.36 21.70 -4.13
CA ALA A 280 -4.37 21.20 -5.06
C ALA A 280 -4.99 22.32 -5.94
N MET A 281 -5.10 23.53 -5.40
CA MET A 281 -5.52 24.70 -6.19
C MET A 281 -4.44 25.12 -7.18
N GLU A 282 -3.16 25.12 -6.78
CA GLU A 282 -2.02 25.39 -7.66
C GLU A 282 -1.91 24.36 -8.79
N ASP A 283 -2.09 23.09 -8.47
CA ASP A 283 -2.06 21.98 -9.44
C ASP A 283 -3.34 21.90 -10.31
N GLY A 284 -4.35 22.73 -10.04
CA GLY A 284 -5.61 22.79 -10.81
C GLY A 284 -6.50 21.55 -10.70
N THR A 285 -6.31 20.72 -9.68
CA THR A 285 -7.07 19.46 -9.51
C THR A 285 -8.49 19.69 -8.98
N GLY A 286 -8.73 20.76 -8.23
CA GLY A 286 -10.03 21.15 -7.69
C GLY A 286 -10.64 20.15 -6.69
N MET A 287 -9.86 19.19 -6.19
CA MET A 287 -10.30 18.21 -5.20
C MET A 287 -9.11 17.64 -4.43
N VAL A 288 -9.28 17.44 -3.13
CA VAL A 288 -8.34 16.70 -2.28
C VAL A 288 -9.05 15.51 -1.67
N CYS A 289 -8.43 14.32 -1.77
CA CYS A 289 -8.91 13.07 -1.21
C CYS A 289 -7.96 12.53 -0.14
N SER A 290 -8.45 11.72 0.76
CA SER A 290 -7.64 10.86 1.62
C SER A 290 -8.44 9.65 2.11
N VAL A 291 -7.75 8.68 2.71
CA VAL A 291 -8.36 7.48 3.29
C VAL A 291 -7.99 7.40 4.77
N TRP A 292 -8.98 7.08 5.58
CA TRP A 292 -8.86 6.83 7.01
C TRP A 292 -9.68 5.62 7.42
N ASN A 293 -9.26 4.95 8.45
CA ASN A 293 -10.13 3.98 9.11
C ASN A 293 -11.32 4.69 9.75
N HIS A 294 -12.53 4.18 9.56
CA HIS A 294 -13.76 4.77 10.13
C HIS A 294 -13.76 4.81 11.67
N MET A 295 -13.01 3.91 12.31
CA MET A 295 -12.84 3.87 13.75
C MET A 295 -11.73 4.81 14.25
N ASP A 296 -10.98 5.41 13.35
CA ASP A 296 -9.95 6.40 13.68
C ASP A 296 -10.60 7.77 13.97
N PRO A 297 -10.30 8.44 15.09
CA PRO A 297 -10.89 9.74 15.39
C PRO A 297 -10.62 10.81 14.32
N ARG A 298 -9.54 10.70 13.58
CA ARG A 298 -9.21 11.61 12.46
C ARG A 298 -10.19 11.49 11.29
N PHE A 299 -10.87 10.35 11.12
CA PHE A 299 -11.94 10.20 10.13
C PHE A 299 -13.09 11.18 10.38
N LEU A 300 -13.52 11.34 11.64
CA LEU A 300 -14.55 12.33 12.00
C LEU A 300 -14.01 13.75 11.83
N ARG A 301 -12.76 13.99 12.20
CA ARG A 301 -12.11 15.30 12.03
C ARG A 301 -12.07 15.75 10.58
N MET A 302 -11.83 14.84 9.63
CA MET A 302 -11.94 15.18 8.20
C MET A 302 -13.31 15.75 7.85
N GLN A 303 -14.39 15.18 8.39
CA GLN A 303 -15.75 15.65 8.13
C GLN A 303 -16.00 17.01 8.78
N GLU A 304 -15.51 17.28 10.00
CA GLU A 304 -15.53 18.59 10.65
C GLU A 304 -14.77 19.65 9.83
N HIS A 305 -13.74 19.22 9.11
CA HIS A 305 -13.03 20.06 8.14
C HIS A 305 -13.77 20.21 6.79
N GLY A 306 -15.00 19.70 6.67
CA GLY A 306 -15.83 19.84 5.48
C GLY A 306 -15.52 18.82 4.38
N TYR A 307 -14.78 17.75 4.70
CA TYR A 307 -14.64 16.61 3.81
C TYR A 307 -15.90 15.75 3.85
N ARG A 308 -16.34 15.31 2.70
CA ARG A 308 -17.44 14.36 2.55
C ARG A 308 -16.88 12.95 2.40
N VAL A 309 -17.69 11.95 2.69
CA VAL A 309 -17.35 10.54 2.53
C VAL A 309 -18.00 10.01 1.27
N ARG A 310 -17.26 9.22 0.51
CA ARG A 310 -17.75 8.52 -0.68
C ARG A 310 -17.29 7.08 -0.68
N GLY A 311 -18.23 6.15 -0.83
CA GLY A 311 -17.94 4.75 -1.06
C GLY A 311 -17.21 4.53 -2.38
N THR A 312 -16.32 3.55 -2.40
CA THR A 312 -15.61 3.10 -3.59
C THR A 312 -15.86 1.61 -3.84
N PRO A 313 -15.59 1.10 -5.05
CA PRO A 313 -15.69 -0.34 -5.31
C PRO A 313 -14.52 -1.14 -4.69
N TRP A 314 -13.55 -0.48 -4.08
CA TRP A 314 -12.38 -1.11 -3.50
C TRP A 314 -12.65 -1.59 -2.07
N PHE A 315 -11.94 -2.62 -1.68
CA PHE A 315 -11.98 -3.18 -0.33
C PHE A 315 -10.62 -3.77 0.04
N VAL A 316 -10.37 -3.90 1.33
CA VAL A 316 -9.17 -4.56 1.85
C VAL A 316 -9.53 -6.00 2.17
N ALA A 317 -8.85 -6.93 1.52
CA ALA A 317 -8.92 -8.35 1.83
C ALA A 317 -7.68 -8.77 2.63
N ILE A 318 -7.87 -9.70 3.54
CA ILE A 318 -6.80 -10.21 4.42
C ILE A 318 -6.80 -11.72 4.53
N LEU A 319 -5.63 -12.25 4.85
CA LEU A 319 -5.38 -13.55 5.45
C LEU A 319 -4.56 -13.33 6.71
N SER A 320 -4.98 -13.88 7.81
CA SER A 320 -4.31 -13.67 9.10
C SER A 320 -4.13 -14.99 9.85
N ALA A 321 -2.95 -15.16 10.43
CA ALA A 321 -2.62 -16.29 11.30
C ALA A 321 -2.88 -16.01 12.78
N VAL A 322 -3.27 -14.78 13.17
CA VAL A 322 -3.32 -14.36 14.58
C VAL A 322 -4.62 -13.71 15.04
N TYR A 323 -5.21 -12.82 14.23
CA TYR A 323 -6.43 -12.08 14.59
C TYR A 323 -7.46 -12.18 13.48
N ASP A 324 -8.73 -12.01 13.82
CA ASP A 324 -9.84 -12.01 12.87
C ASP A 324 -9.96 -10.68 12.09
N THR A 325 -10.88 -10.64 11.15
CA THR A 325 -11.14 -9.45 10.32
C THR A 325 -11.69 -8.28 11.12
N ILE A 326 -12.40 -8.52 12.21
CA ILE A 326 -12.97 -7.46 13.07
C ILE A 326 -11.84 -6.69 13.75
N TYR A 327 -10.83 -7.40 14.26
CA TYR A 327 -9.67 -6.78 14.86
C TYR A 327 -8.97 -5.81 13.88
N PHE A 328 -8.71 -6.25 12.64
CA PHE A 328 -8.08 -5.40 11.62
C PHE A 328 -8.99 -4.27 11.17
N ARG A 329 -10.28 -4.53 10.95
CA ARG A 329 -11.26 -3.51 10.60
C ARG A 329 -11.27 -2.36 11.60
N ASP A 330 -11.23 -2.67 12.89
CA ASP A 330 -11.43 -1.68 13.94
C ASP A 330 -10.13 -1.00 14.38
N ARG A 331 -8.97 -1.66 14.20
CA ARG A 331 -7.71 -1.21 14.80
C ARG A 331 -6.60 -0.84 13.83
N TRP A 332 -6.81 -0.99 12.53
CA TRP A 332 -5.78 -0.69 11.56
C TRP A 332 -5.75 0.80 11.19
N PHE A 333 -4.67 1.48 11.55
CA PHE A 333 -4.34 2.78 11.00
C PHE A 333 -3.92 2.61 9.54
N PHE A 334 -4.89 2.77 8.66
CA PHE A 334 -4.76 2.52 7.23
C PHE A 334 -4.90 3.81 6.44
N THR A 335 -3.95 4.09 5.57
CA THR A 335 -3.93 5.24 4.65
C THR A 335 -3.79 4.77 3.20
N LEU A 336 -3.85 5.69 2.24
CA LEU A 336 -3.51 5.39 0.85
C LEU A 336 -2.08 4.88 0.69
N GLY A 337 -1.18 5.25 1.61
CA GLY A 337 0.21 4.79 1.64
C GLY A 337 0.38 3.30 1.92
N ASP A 338 -0.62 2.66 2.52
CA ASP A 338 -0.60 1.22 2.79
C ASP A 338 -1.03 0.37 1.58
N CYS A 339 -1.19 0.99 0.41
CA CYS A 339 -1.49 0.30 -0.84
C CYS A 339 -0.58 0.74 -1.99
N ASP A 340 -0.59 0.00 -3.08
CA ASP A 340 0.21 0.28 -4.28
C ASP A 340 -0.60 0.94 -5.42
N LEU A 341 -1.79 1.44 -5.14
CA LEU A 341 -2.64 2.14 -6.11
C LEU A 341 -2.15 3.57 -6.40
N VAL A 342 -1.52 4.21 -5.41
CA VAL A 342 -1.08 5.61 -5.46
C VAL A 342 0.39 5.75 -5.18
#